data_1e106a1fbc7c30843cf74f8d9f727149
#
_entry.id   1e106a1fbc7c30843cf74f8d9f727149
#
_cell.length_a   1.000
_cell.length_b   1.000
_cell.length_c   1.000
_cell.angle_alpha   90.00
_cell.angle_beta   90.00
_cell.angle_gamma   90.00
#
_symmetry.space_group_name_H-M   'P 1'
#
loop_
_entity.id
_entity.type
_entity.pdbx_description
1 polymer ?
#
loop_
_entity_poly.entity_id
_entity_poly.type
_entity_poly.pdbx_seq_one_letter_code
_entity_poly.pdbx_strand_id
1 'polypeptide(L)'
;MIQKQEHEQFPFEYDERYNNLQLIQWCKPTESSMWGYYASYKIGAEWIDEKESIVVTTKRKMENINFLKMFMTCFSSNLELESFSKIYSIDYDKPVIKVPAFKSIISLLIVVHFLSVVDRIKSLKKGYVHYSENLKKVKGHISLLKNERKNVLGKRYDRIYCDYDEYSINIPENRLIKKALLFSKHLLCSCNLYDAIYQVLNRNLALFENVSGDAYSGGYPFSISGDIRSLPS
;
A
#
# COMPACT_ATOMS: atom_id res chain seq x y z
N MET A 1 18.75 4.01 -8.57
CA MET A 1 18.13 2.67 -8.41
C MET A 1 18.77 1.71 -9.41
N ILE A 2 19.33 0.61 -8.94
CA ILE A 2 19.98 -0.42 -9.74
C ILE A 2 19.05 -1.62 -9.80
N GLN A 3 18.73 -2.08 -11.01
CA GLN A 3 17.86 -3.23 -11.22
C GLN A 3 18.64 -4.38 -11.82
N LYS A 4 18.56 -5.55 -11.20
CA LYS A 4 19.22 -6.79 -11.60
C LYS A 4 18.26 -7.97 -11.51
N GLN A 5 18.63 -9.06 -12.19
CA GLN A 5 17.94 -10.35 -12.06
C GLN A 5 18.69 -11.24 -11.08
N GLU A 6 18.03 -12.28 -10.59
CA GLU A 6 18.68 -13.31 -9.78
C GLU A 6 19.97 -13.81 -10.45
N HIS A 7 21.05 -13.93 -9.67
CA HIS A 7 22.40 -14.32 -10.09
C HIS A 7 23.10 -13.39 -11.10
N GLU A 8 22.56 -12.26 -11.40
CA GLU A 8 23.23 -11.28 -12.24
C GLU A 8 24.30 -10.54 -11.47
N GLN A 9 25.47 -10.32 -12.08
CA GLN A 9 26.57 -9.61 -11.46
C GLN A 9 26.28 -8.11 -11.34
N PHE A 10 26.64 -7.53 -10.20
CA PHE A 10 26.63 -6.09 -9.99
C PHE A 10 27.99 -5.49 -10.42
N PRO A 11 27.98 -4.26 -10.92
CA PRO A 11 29.21 -3.57 -11.39
C PRO A 11 30.00 -2.91 -10.25
N PHE A 12 29.89 -3.45 -9.03
CA PHE A 12 30.57 -2.89 -7.87
C PHE A 12 31.91 -3.56 -7.64
N GLU A 13 32.91 -2.78 -7.26
CA GLU A 13 34.10 -3.27 -6.62
C GLU A 13 33.79 -3.72 -5.19
N TYR A 14 34.71 -4.50 -4.60
CA TYR A 14 34.53 -4.96 -3.22
C TYR A 14 34.44 -3.78 -2.25
N ASP A 15 33.32 -3.71 -1.52
CA ASP A 15 33.06 -2.73 -0.48
C ASP A 15 32.25 -3.40 0.63
N GLU A 16 32.73 -3.32 1.87
CA GLU A 16 32.10 -3.93 3.05
C GLU A 16 30.67 -3.45 3.30
N ARG A 17 30.30 -2.26 2.83
CA ARG A 17 28.93 -1.70 2.94
C ARG A 17 27.88 -2.60 2.28
N TYR A 18 28.24 -3.30 1.22
CA TYR A 18 27.32 -4.20 0.51
C TYR A 18 27.16 -5.57 1.16
N ASN A 19 28.06 -5.95 2.08
CA ASN A 19 28.00 -7.25 2.76
C ASN A 19 26.79 -7.39 3.71
N ASN A 20 26.22 -6.27 4.16
CA ASN A 20 25.05 -6.25 5.06
C ASN A 20 23.72 -6.34 4.29
N LEU A 21 23.72 -6.28 2.96
CA LEU A 21 22.53 -6.33 2.15
C LEU A 21 22.07 -7.76 1.94
N GLN A 22 20.75 -7.98 2.01
CA GLN A 22 20.18 -9.32 1.85
C GLN A 22 20.03 -9.74 0.38
N LEU A 23 19.92 -8.75 -0.51
CA LEU A 23 19.69 -8.97 -1.94
C LEU A 23 20.97 -9.18 -2.75
N ILE A 24 22.14 -8.91 -2.18
CA ILE A 24 23.43 -9.16 -2.85
C ILE A 24 24.35 -9.97 -1.95
N GLN A 25 25.25 -10.69 -2.59
CA GLN A 25 26.27 -11.49 -1.92
C GLN A 25 27.60 -11.46 -2.70
N TRP A 26 28.69 -11.43 -1.97
CA TRP A 26 30.04 -11.56 -2.55
C TRP A 26 30.34 -13.02 -2.74
N CYS A 27 30.38 -13.48 -3.99
CA CYS A 27 30.60 -14.89 -4.30
C CYS A 27 31.17 -15.10 -5.70
N LYS A 28 31.50 -16.36 -5.97
CA LYS A 28 31.83 -16.91 -7.28
C LYS A 28 30.79 -18.00 -7.61
N PRO A 29 29.68 -17.67 -8.29
CA PRO A 29 28.54 -18.59 -8.43
C PRO A 29 28.81 -19.84 -9.28
N THR A 30 29.81 -19.80 -10.18
CA THR A 30 30.23 -20.95 -10.99
C THR A 30 31.75 -20.95 -11.12
N GLU A 31 32.33 -22.09 -11.48
CA GLU A 31 33.80 -22.19 -11.67
C GLU A 31 34.34 -21.23 -12.73
N SER A 32 33.53 -20.93 -13.75
CA SER A 32 33.87 -20.00 -14.84
C SER A 32 33.61 -18.55 -14.52
N SER A 33 32.96 -18.23 -13.38
CA SER A 33 32.65 -16.87 -12.99
C SER A 33 33.83 -16.21 -12.27
N MET A 34 33.86 -14.87 -12.28
CA MET A 34 34.79 -14.08 -11.44
C MET A 34 34.19 -13.87 -10.07
N TRP A 35 35.05 -13.62 -9.06
CA TRP A 35 34.62 -13.11 -7.78
C TRP A 35 33.97 -11.74 -7.96
N GLY A 36 32.85 -11.52 -7.29
CA GLY A 36 32.13 -10.27 -7.37
C GLY A 36 30.83 -10.27 -6.57
N TYR A 37 30.16 -9.15 -6.59
CA TYR A 37 28.80 -9.05 -6.05
C TYR A 37 27.80 -9.59 -7.06
N TYR A 38 27.00 -10.53 -6.62
CA TYR A 38 25.92 -11.14 -7.41
C TYR A 38 24.58 -10.98 -6.68
N ALA A 39 23.53 -10.82 -7.46
CA ALA A 39 22.18 -10.85 -6.90
C ALA A 39 21.89 -12.21 -6.26
N SER A 40 21.35 -12.19 -5.06
CA SER A 40 21.00 -13.40 -4.32
C SER A 40 19.78 -14.09 -4.91
N TYR A 41 19.36 -15.22 -4.31
CA TYR A 41 18.10 -15.91 -4.63
C TYR A 41 16.86 -15.20 -4.10
N LYS A 42 17.03 -14.09 -3.38
CA LYS A 42 15.92 -13.31 -2.84
C LYS A 42 15.48 -12.27 -3.87
N ILE A 43 14.16 -12.17 -4.06
CA ILE A 43 13.53 -11.15 -4.89
C ILE A 43 13.05 -10.04 -3.97
N GLY A 44 13.32 -8.80 -4.33
CA GLY A 44 12.91 -7.69 -3.49
C GLY A 44 13.53 -6.36 -3.89
N ALA A 45 13.34 -5.38 -3.02
CA ALA A 45 13.95 -4.08 -3.11
C ALA A 45 14.58 -3.72 -1.77
N GLU A 46 15.78 -3.20 -1.78
CA GLU A 46 16.55 -2.84 -0.59
C GLU A 46 17.31 -1.55 -0.80
N TRP A 47 17.42 -0.72 0.26
CA TRP A 47 18.22 0.49 0.24
C TRP A 47 19.68 0.18 0.52
N ILE A 48 20.58 0.68 -0.34
CA ILE A 48 22.03 0.67 -0.10
C ILE A 48 22.37 1.79 0.88
N ASP A 49 21.87 2.99 0.56
CA ASP A 49 22.02 4.19 1.35
C ASP A 49 20.77 5.09 1.20
N GLU A 50 20.80 6.33 1.71
CA GLU A 50 19.67 7.27 1.63
C GLU A 50 19.27 7.67 0.21
N LYS A 51 20.12 7.45 -0.79
CA LYS A 51 19.92 7.91 -2.18
C LYS A 51 19.83 6.79 -3.18
N GLU A 52 20.41 5.63 -2.87
CA GLU A 52 20.54 4.53 -3.81
C GLU A 52 19.87 3.27 -3.31
N SER A 53 19.13 2.60 -4.20
CA SER A 53 18.42 1.37 -3.91
C SER A 53 18.69 0.31 -4.96
N ILE A 54 18.61 -0.95 -4.54
CA ILE A 54 18.72 -2.15 -5.39
C ILE A 54 17.37 -2.82 -5.49
N VAL A 55 17.07 -3.29 -6.69
CA VAL A 55 15.90 -4.14 -6.97
C VAL A 55 16.36 -5.40 -7.67
N VAL A 56 16.06 -6.54 -7.08
CA VAL A 56 16.31 -7.87 -7.67
C VAL A 56 14.99 -8.46 -8.14
N THR A 57 14.94 -8.85 -9.40
CA THR A 57 13.76 -9.44 -10.05
C THR A 57 14.03 -10.90 -10.45
N THR A 58 12.96 -11.63 -10.80
CA THR A 58 13.05 -13.00 -11.30
C THR A 58 13.84 -13.08 -12.61
N LYS A 59 14.39 -14.26 -12.91
CA LYS A 59 15.06 -14.54 -14.19
C LYS A 59 14.10 -14.34 -15.37
N ARG A 60 14.63 -13.89 -16.51
CA ARG A 60 13.86 -13.62 -17.75
C ARG A 60 12.99 -14.78 -18.24
N LYS A 61 13.40 -16.02 -17.95
CA LYS A 61 12.66 -17.23 -18.36
C LYS A 61 11.46 -17.55 -17.46
N MET A 62 11.39 -16.94 -16.27
CA MET A 62 10.24 -17.06 -15.38
C MET A 62 9.40 -15.80 -15.54
N GLU A 63 8.34 -15.88 -16.33
CA GLU A 63 7.34 -14.79 -16.37
C GLU A 63 6.81 -14.58 -14.96
N ASN A 64 6.74 -13.32 -14.53
CA ASN A 64 6.25 -12.96 -13.20
C ASN A 64 4.89 -13.58 -12.88
N ILE A 65 4.05 -13.78 -13.91
CA ILE A 65 2.74 -14.42 -13.82
C ILE A 65 2.86 -15.90 -13.43
N ASN A 66 3.81 -16.64 -14.01
CA ASN A 66 3.97 -18.07 -13.72
C ASN A 66 4.51 -18.29 -12.32
N PHE A 67 5.45 -17.46 -11.86
CA PHE A 67 5.94 -17.52 -10.48
C PHE A 67 4.85 -17.19 -9.48
N LEU A 68 4.12 -16.13 -9.75
CA LEU A 68 2.99 -15.74 -8.91
C LEU A 68 1.90 -16.81 -8.91
N LYS A 69 1.59 -17.42 -10.05
CA LYS A 69 0.66 -18.54 -10.16
C LYS A 69 1.11 -19.73 -9.32
N MET A 70 2.38 -20.13 -9.41
CA MET A 70 2.96 -21.19 -8.60
C MET A 70 2.87 -20.86 -7.12
N PHE A 71 3.25 -19.66 -6.73
CA PHE A 71 3.19 -19.16 -5.38
C PHE A 71 1.76 -19.17 -4.85
N MET A 72 0.80 -18.68 -5.63
CA MET A 72 -0.63 -18.68 -5.28
C MET A 72 -1.23 -20.09 -5.22
N THR A 73 -0.76 -21.02 -6.05
CA THR A 73 -1.21 -22.41 -5.98
C THR A 73 -0.75 -23.08 -4.68
N CYS A 74 0.43 -22.76 -4.18
CA CYS A 74 0.89 -23.19 -2.86
C CYS A 74 -0.02 -22.66 -1.73
N PHE A 75 -0.63 -21.49 -1.91
CA PHE A 75 -1.53 -20.88 -0.93
C PHE A 75 -2.98 -21.35 -1.03
N SER A 76 -3.46 -21.73 -2.20
CA SER A 76 -4.83 -22.24 -2.39
C SER A 76 -5.05 -23.61 -1.75
N SER A 77 -3.98 -24.31 -1.36
CA SER A 77 -4.02 -25.63 -0.74
C SER A 77 -4.06 -25.58 0.80
N ASN A 78 -4.91 -24.76 1.40
CA ASN A 78 -5.13 -24.63 2.87
C ASN A 78 -4.00 -23.95 3.68
N LEU A 79 -3.10 -23.23 3.06
CA LEU A 79 -2.18 -22.37 3.79
C LEU A 79 -2.90 -21.10 4.24
N GLU A 80 -3.01 -20.90 5.53
CA GLU A 80 -3.52 -19.66 6.09
C GLU A 80 -2.68 -18.47 5.63
N LEU A 81 -3.33 -17.32 5.37
CA LEU A 81 -2.65 -16.09 4.97
C LEU A 81 -1.53 -15.68 5.96
N GLU A 82 -1.62 -16.12 7.21
CA GLU A 82 -0.58 -15.93 8.24
C GLU A 82 0.75 -16.63 7.90
N SER A 83 0.71 -17.72 7.13
CA SER A 83 1.92 -18.41 6.69
C SER A 83 2.74 -17.59 5.68
N PHE A 84 2.14 -16.58 5.07
CA PHE A 84 2.81 -15.66 4.15
C PHE A 84 3.88 -14.81 4.83
N SER A 85 3.66 -14.38 6.06
CA SER A 85 4.61 -13.55 6.80
C SER A 85 5.98 -14.21 7.02
N LYS A 86 6.06 -15.55 6.84
CA LYS A 86 7.30 -16.32 6.91
C LYS A 86 8.13 -16.32 5.63
N ILE A 87 7.52 -15.94 4.50
CA ILE A 87 8.14 -16.04 3.17
C ILE A 87 8.73 -14.71 2.72
N TYR A 88 8.25 -13.60 3.27
CA TYR A 88 8.74 -12.27 2.96
C TYR A 88 8.95 -11.43 4.22
N SER A 89 9.79 -10.43 4.11
CA SER A 89 10.03 -9.43 5.15
C SER A 89 9.79 -8.05 4.57
N ILE A 90 9.05 -7.20 5.29
CA ILE A 90 8.85 -5.79 4.94
C ILE A 90 9.42 -4.96 6.08
N ASP A 91 10.36 -4.10 5.74
CA ASP A 91 10.92 -3.11 6.65
C ASP A 91 10.09 -1.83 6.55
N TYR A 92 9.27 -1.57 7.56
CA TYR A 92 8.38 -0.40 7.61
C TYR A 92 9.10 0.88 8.04
N ASP A 93 10.30 0.76 8.61
CA ASP A 93 11.07 1.91 9.11
C ASP A 93 11.84 2.61 7.99
N LYS A 94 11.98 1.96 6.84
CA LYS A 94 12.66 2.51 5.68
C LYS A 94 11.69 3.16 4.68
N PRO A 95 12.14 4.22 3.98
CA PRO A 95 11.32 4.86 2.96
C PRO A 95 11.00 3.91 1.79
N VAL A 96 9.84 4.13 1.16
CA VAL A 96 9.36 3.28 0.06
C VAL A 96 10.26 3.44 -1.17
N ILE A 97 10.69 2.31 -1.74
CA ILE A 97 11.41 2.27 -3.01
C ILE A 97 10.40 2.31 -4.16
N LYS A 98 10.53 3.31 -5.04
CA LYS A 98 9.70 3.41 -6.25
C LYS A 98 10.21 2.41 -7.29
N VAL A 99 9.53 1.30 -7.47
CA VAL A 99 9.80 0.32 -8.53
C VAL A 99 8.91 0.63 -9.73
N PRO A 100 9.41 0.54 -10.99
CA PRO A 100 8.58 0.72 -12.17
C PRO A 100 7.34 -0.15 -12.10
N ALA A 101 6.19 0.51 -12.22
CA ALA A 101 4.88 0.01 -11.85
C ALA A 101 4.44 -1.29 -12.56
N PHE A 102 3.53 -2.00 -11.92
CA PHE A 102 2.55 -2.96 -12.47
C PHE A 102 3.03 -4.28 -13.04
N LYS A 103 4.33 -4.48 -13.31
CA LYS A 103 4.86 -5.76 -13.78
C LYS A 103 5.72 -6.49 -12.76
N SER A 104 5.93 -5.90 -11.59
CA SER A 104 6.76 -6.49 -10.56
C SER A 104 5.94 -7.41 -9.66
N ILE A 105 6.42 -8.62 -9.45
CA ILE A 105 5.88 -9.56 -8.46
C ILE A 105 5.83 -8.94 -7.06
N ILE A 106 6.74 -8.01 -6.76
CA ILE A 106 6.80 -7.28 -5.49
C ILE A 106 5.50 -6.51 -5.23
N SER A 107 4.96 -5.82 -6.25
CA SER A 107 3.71 -5.08 -6.10
C SER A 107 2.54 -5.99 -5.71
N LEU A 108 2.50 -7.20 -6.27
CA LEU A 108 1.46 -8.18 -5.97
C LEU A 108 1.64 -8.78 -4.58
N LEU A 109 2.88 -9.05 -4.16
CA LEU A 109 3.19 -9.50 -2.80
C LEU A 109 2.78 -8.45 -1.76
N ILE A 110 3.03 -7.17 -2.02
CA ILE A 110 2.60 -6.07 -1.15
C ILE A 110 1.06 -6.04 -1.05
N VAL A 111 0.35 -6.21 -2.17
CA VAL A 111 -1.12 -6.27 -2.17
C VAL A 111 -1.63 -7.45 -1.34
N VAL A 112 -1.05 -8.64 -1.52
CA VAL A 112 -1.43 -9.83 -0.76
C VAL A 112 -1.16 -9.64 0.73
N HIS A 113 0.00 -9.07 1.08
CA HIS A 113 0.31 -8.73 2.46
C HIS A 113 -0.72 -7.74 3.04
N PHE A 114 -0.98 -6.66 2.33
CA PHE A 114 -1.98 -5.67 2.74
C PHE A 114 -3.34 -6.32 2.99
N LEU A 115 -3.81 -7.19 2.08
CA LEU A 115 -5.06 -7.92 2.25
C LEU A 115 -5.04 -8.83 3.48
N SER A 116 -3.91 -9.48 3.77
CA SER A 116 -3.76 -10.33 4.96
C SER A 116 -3.86 -9.52 6.27
N VAL A 117 -3.32 -8.31 6.26
CA VAL A 117 -3.41 -7.40 7.43
C VAL A 117 -4.83 -6.87 7.60
N VAL A 118 -5.47 -6.44 6.52
CA VAL A 118 -6.85 -5.92 6.56
C VAL A 118 -7.85 -7.01 6.96
N ASP A 119 -7.63 -8.25 6.55
CA ASP A 119 -8.50 -9.39 6.87
C ASP A 119 -8.58 -9.71 8.38
N ARG A 120 -7.60 -9.25 9.15
CA ARG A 120 -7.61 -9.35 10.63
C ARG A 120 -8.55 -8.34 11.30
N ILE A 121 -9.04 -7.35 10.55
CA ILE A 121 -9.95 -6.32 11.07
C ILE A 121 -11.34 -6.93 11.21
N LYS A 122 -11.75 -7.23 12.44
CA LYS A 122 -13.08 -7.79 12.73
C LYS A 122 -14.20 -6.73 12.74
N SER A 123 -13.87 -5.48 13.09
CA SER A 123 -14.81 -4.37 13.15
C SER A 123 -14.11 -3.05 12.83
N LEU A 124 -14.82 -2.15 12.16
CA LEU A 124 -14.29 -0.84 11.84
C LEU A 124 -14.16 0.05 13.08
N LYS A 125 -13.04 0.76 13.17
CA LYS A 125 -12.85 1.80 14.17
C LYS A 125 -13.89 2.89 13.97
N LYS A 126 -14.46 3.40 15.06
CA LYS A 126 -15.37 4.55 15.06
C LYS A 126 -14.68 5.74 15.71
N GLY A 127 -15.03 6.93 15.26
CA GLY A 127 -14.52 8.17 15.81
C GLY A 127 -15.40 9.33 15.50
N TYR A 128 -15.11 10.48 16.09
CA TYR A 128 -15.79 11.73 15.80
C TYR A 128 -15.23 12.35 14.54
N VAL A 129 -16.13 12.72 13.62
CA VAL A 129 -15.82 13.43 12.38
C VAL A 129 -16.48 14.79 12.46
N HIS A 130 -15.66 15.84 12.31
CA HIS A 130 -16.15 17.22 12.30
C HIS A 130 -16.74 17.57 10.93
N TYR A 131 -17.96 18.11 10.94
CA TYR A 131 -18.65 18.60 9.75
C TYR A 131 -18.93 20.10 9.87
N SER A 132 -18.80 20.80 8.74
CA SER A 132 -19.07 22.22 8.61
C SER A 132 -19.90 22.44 7.35
N GLU A 133 -21.22 22.40 7.50
CA GLU A 133 -22.14 22.27 6.36
C GLU A 133 -23.32 23.27 6.44
N ASN A 134 -23.91 23.54 5.27
CA ASN A 134 -25.08 24.37 5.12
C ASN A 134 -26.34 23.49 5.04
N LEU A 135 -27.08 23.41 6.17
CA LEU A 135 -28.17 22.46 6.37
C LEU A 135 -29.53 23.15 6.34
N LYS A 136 -30.61 22.40 6.07
CA LYS A 136 -32.00 22.88 6.18
C LYS A 136 -32.53 22.89 7.64
N LYS A 137 -31.84 22.19 8.55
CA LYS A 137 -32.18 22.10 9.96
C LYS A 137 -30.93 22.34 10.79
N VAL A 138 -31.09 22.93 11.94
CA VAL A 138 -29.99 23.15 12.90
C VAL A 138 -29.45 21.80 13.38
N LYS A 139 -28.15 21.65 13.34
CA LYS A 139 -27.43 20.50 13.88
C LYS A 139 -26.10 20.97 14.51
N GLY A 140 -25.93 20.73 15.81
CA GLY A 140 -24.75 21.19 16.55
C GLY A 140 -24.71 22.69 16.76
N HIS A 141 -23.59 23.34 16.49
CA HIS A 141 -23.36 24.77 16.70
C HIS A 141 -23.56 25.55 15.40
N ILE A 142 -24.25 26.70 15.50
CA ILE A 142 -24.47 27.60 14.36
C ILE A 142 -23.21 28.45 14.17
N SER A 143 -22.57 28.36 13.03
CA SER A 143 -21.44 29.21 12.67
C SER A 143 -21.95 30.57 12.15
N LEU A 144 -22.09 31.55 13.05
CA LEU A 144 -22.69 32.85 12.74
C LEU A 144 -22.03 33.54 11.54
N LEU A 145 -20.70 33.63 11.53
CA LEU A 145 -19.95 34.29 10.44
C LEU A 145 -20.14 33.61 9.09
N LYS A 146 -20.11 32.27 9.08
CA LYS A 146 -20.31 31.50 7.84
C LYS A 146 -21.77 31.58 7.38
N ASN A 147 -22.73 31.59 8.34
CA ASN A 147 -24.13 31.70 8.05
C ASN A 147 -24.48 33.07 7.47
N GLU A 148 -23.96 34.17 8.07
CA GLU A 148 -24.13 35.51 7.55
C GLU A 148 -23.62 35.63 6.11
N ARG A 149 -22.36 35.20 5.85
CA ARG A 149 -21.74 35.30 4.52
C ARG A 149 -22.44 34.45 3.44
N LYS A 150 -22.84 33.23 3.78
CA LYS A 150 -23.38 32.29 2.79
C LYS A 150 -24.90 32.31 2.65
N ASN A 151 -25.60 32.59 3.73
CA ASN A 151 -27.06 32.53 3.77
C ASN A 151 -27.71 33.92 3.82
N VAL A 152 -27.36 34.76 4.78
CA VAL A 152 -28.01 36.09 4.96
C VAL A 152 -27.68 37.00 3.77
N LEU A 153 -26.40 37.20 3.45
CA LEU A 153 -26.00 38.02 2.30
C LEU A 153 -26.42 37.39 0.95
N GLY A 154 -26.48 36.06 0.87
CA GLY A 154 -26.98 35.32 -0.30
C GLY A 154 -28.50 35.20 -0.36
N LYS A 155 -29.29 35.82 0.57
CA LYS A 155 -30.73 35.72 0.68
C LYS A 155 -31.28 34.27 0.70
N ARG A 156 -30.51 33.36 1.30
CA ARG A 156 -30.86 31.93 1.43
C ARG A 156 -31.33 31.63 2.85
N TYR A 157 -32.52 32.04 3.18
CA TYR A 157 -33.13 31.90 4.52
C TYR A 157 -33.66 30.49 4.80
N ASP A 158 -33.60 29.59 3.81
CA ASP A 158 -34.00 28.18 3.89
C ASP A 158 -32.91 27.29 4.48
N ARG A 159 -31.72 27.83 4.80
CA ARG A 159 -30.56 27.09 5.30
C ARG A 159 -29.84 27.79 6.43
N ILE A 160 -29.14 26.98 7.21
CA ILE A 160 -28.33 27.42 8.36
C ILE A 160 -26.98 26.73 8.30
N TYR A 161 -25.93 27.52 8.47
CA TYR A 161 -24.57 26.97 8.48
C TYR A 161 -24.23 26.45 9.88
N CYS A 162 -23.97 25.13 9.97
CA CYS A 162 -23.74 24.45 11.24
C CYS A 162 -22.37 23.77 11.24
N ASP A 163 -21.70 23.82 12.40
CA ASP A 163 -20.52 23.05 12.73
C ASP A 163 -20.93 22.00 13.77
N TYR A 164 -20.66 20.71 13.51
CA TYR A 164 -21.05 19.62 14.40
C TYR A 164 -20.11 18.41 14.26
N ASP A 165 -20.05 17.61 15.31
CA ASP A 165 -19.30 16.35 15.32
C ASP A 165 -20.28 15.17 15.26
N GLU A 166 -19.94 14.18 14.44
CA GLU A 166 -20.71 12.97 14.29
C GLU A 166 -19.86 11.73 14.57
N TYR A 167 -20.35 10.84 15.45
CA TYR A 167 -19.69 9.59 15.74
C TYR A 167 -19.97 8.59 14.62
N SER A 168 -18.95 8.28 13.82
CA SER A 168 -19.10 7.57 12.56
C SER A 168 -17.95 6.58 12.33
N ILE A 169 -18.22 5.57 11.48
CA ILE A 169 -17.19 4.71 10.90
C ILE A 169 -16.45 5.40 9.74
N ASN A 170 -16.97 6.53 9.25
CA ASN A 170 -16.43 7.25 8.10
C ASN A 170 -15.24 8.14 8.44
N ILE A 171 -14.36 7.67 9.30
CA ILE A 171 -13.13 8.32 9.74
C ILE A 171 -12.04 8.26 8.66
N PRO A 172 -11.04 9.17 8.71
CA PRO A 172 -9.96 9.23 7.73
C PRO A 172 -9.22 7.91 7.53
N GLU A 173 -8.94 7.19 8.62
CA GLU A 173 -8.22 5.92 8.59
C GLU A 173 -8.99 4.86 7.79
N ASN A 174 -10.30 4.71 8.04
CA ASN A 174 -11.12 3.75 7.32
C ASN A 174 -11.26 4.12 5.83
N ARG A 175 -11.36 5.41 5.51
CA ARG A 175 -11.37 5.89 4.12
C ARG A 175 -10.07 5.57 3.40
N LEU A 176 -8.92 5.73 4.08
CA LEU A 176 -7.62 5.40 3.53
C LEU A 176 -7.52 3.92 3.21
N ILE A 177 -7.94 3.05 4.13
CA ILE A 177 -7.95 1.60 3.93
C ILE A 177 -8.88 1.23 2.75
N LYS A 178 -10.09 1.80 2.70
CA LYS A 178 -11.01 1.56 1.55
C LYS A 178 -10.38 1.97 0.22
N LYS A 179 -9.72 3.13 0.18
CA LYS A 179 -9.02 3.59 -1.04
C LYS A 179 -7.91 2.63 -1.44
N ALA A 180 -7.13 2.14 -0.48
CA ALA A 180 -6.09 1.14 -0.75
C ALA A 180 -6.68 -0.19 -1.24
N LEU A 181 -7.84 -0.63 -0.72
CA LEU A 181 -8.55 -1.82 -1.21
C LEU A 181 -9.03 -1.63 -2.66
N LEU A 182 -9.59 -0.47 -3.01
CA LEU A 182 -10.00 -0.17 -4.38
C LEU A 182 -8.81 -0.12 -5.34
N PHE A 183 -7.68 0.45 -4.91
CA PHE A 183 -6.44 0.43 -5.67
C PHE A 183 -5.91 -1.00 -5.86
N SER A 184 -5.93 -1.82 -4.81
CA SER A 184 -5.57 -3.23 -4.87
C SER A 184 -6.45 -4.00 -5.86
N LYS A 185 -7.76 -3.71 -5.90
CA LYS A 185 -8.69 -4.29 -6.88
C LYS A 185 -8.26 -3.97 -8.31
N HIS A 186 -7.90 -2.70 -8.58
CA HIS A 186 -7.44 -2.29 -9.90
C HIS A 186 -6.13 -2.99 -10.31
N LEU A 187 -5.19 -3.13 -9.39
CA LEU A 187 -3.94 -3.85 -9.63
C LEU A 187 -4.17 -5.34 -9.93
N LEU A 188 -5.01 -6.00 -9.16
CA LEU A 188 -5.32 -7.42 -9.32
C LEU A 188 -6.07 -7.70 -10.64
N CYS A 189 -7.00 -6.83 -11.05
CA CYS A 189 -7.73 -6.96 -12.31
C CYS A 189 -6.81 -7.03 -13.53
N SER A 190 -5.65 -6.38 -13.49
CA SER A 190 -4.67 -6.41 -14.58
C SER A 190 -3.86 -7.71 -14.65
N CYS A 191 -3.96 -8.58 -13.64
CA CYS A 191 -3.06 -9.72 -13.46
C CYS A 191 -3.70 -11.10 -13.66
N ASN A 192 -5.00 -11.19 -13.96
CA ASN A 192 -5.73 -12.47 -14.12
C ASN A 192 -5.48 -13.48 -12.98
N LEU A 193 -5.52 -12.99 -11.74
CA LEU A 193 -5.21 -13.78 -10.57
C LEU A 193 -6.44 -14.43 -9.94
N TYR A 194 -6.19 -15.54 -9.28
CA TYR A 194 -7.10 -16.51 -8.67
C TYR A 194 -8.28 -15.95 -7.88
N ASP A 195 -9.40 -16.66 -7.99
CA ASP A 195 -10.67 -16.41 -7.30
C ASP A 195 -10.53 -16.23 -5.78
N ALA A 196 -9.61 -16.94 -5.13
CA ALA A 196 -9.41 -16.86 -3.69
C ALA A 196 -9.00 -15.45 -3.19
N ILE A 197 -8.07 -14.78 -3.88
CA ILE A 197 -7.68 -13.39 -3.53
C ILE A 197 -8.84 -12.43 -3.76
N TYR A 198 -9.57 -12.62 -4.85
CA TYR A 198 -10.77 -11.82 -5.11
C TYR A 198 -11.86 -12.01 -4.05
N GLN A 199 -12.03 -13.22 -3.53
CA GLN A 199 -12.95 -13.48 -2.43
C GLN A 199 -12.55 -12.72 -1.17
N VAL A 200 -11.26 -12.77 -0.77
CA VAL A 200 -10.74 -12.00 0.37
C VAL A 200 -10.90 -10.49 0.15
N LEU A 201 -10.54 -10.01 -1.05
CA LEU A 201 -10.69 -8.59 -1.40
C LEU A 201 -12.17 -8.15 -1.33
N ASN A 202 -13.09 -8.92 -1.92
CA ASN A 202 -14.51 -8.57 -1.93
C ASN A 202 -15.12 -8.63 -0.52
N ARG A 203 -14.73 -9.60 0.32
CA ARG A 203 -15.12 -9.66 1.73
C ARG A 203 -14.67 -8.41 2.48
N ASN A 204 -13.42 -8.00 2.29
CA ASN A 204 -12.88 -6.80 2.91
C ASN A 204 -13.57 -5.53 2.38
N LEU A 205 -13.83 -5.43 1.09
CA LEU A 205 -14.59 -4.31 0.52
C LEU A 205 -16.02 -4.21 1.07
N ALA A 206 -16.68 -5.35 1.29
CA ALA A 206 -18.00 -5.37 1.91
C ALA A 206 -17.98 -4.84 3.34
N LEU A 207 -16.94 -5.14 4.14
CA LEU A 207 -16.78 -4.57 5.48
C LEU A 207 -16.71 -3.03 5.44
N PHE A 208 -16.09 -2.46 4.41
CA PHE A 208 -15.95 -1.02 4.23
C PHE A 208 -17.04 -0.38 3.34
N GLU A 209 -18.16 -1.07 3.07
CA GLU A 209 -19.21 -0.60 2.15
C GLU A 209 -19.73 0.80 2.54
N ASN A 210 -20.04 0.99 3.83
CA ASN A 210 -20.59 2.24 4.37
C ASN A 210 -19.54 3.31 4.67
N VAL A 211 -18.28 3.12 4.29
CA VAL A 211 -17.22 4.11 4.38
C VAL A 211 -17.14 4.84 3.06
N SER A 212 -16.99 6.19 3.05
CA SER A 212 -16.79 6.95 1.82
C SER A 212 -15.49 6.56 1.12
N GLY A 213 -15.54 6.38 -0.19
CA GLY A 213 -14.34 6.18 -1.03
C GLY A 213 -13.67 7.49 -1.45
N ASP A 214 -14.31 8.64 -1.15
CA ASP A 214 -13.82 9.95 -1.56
C ASP A 214 -12.57 10.36 -0.77
N ALA A 215 -11.69 11.11 -1.44
CA ALA A 215 -10.55 11.71 -0.76
C ALA A 215 -11.05 12.68 0.31
N TYR A 216 -10.54 12.53 1.53
CA TYR A 216 -10.79 13.47 2.60
C TYR A 216 -10.24 14.86 2.20
N SER A 217 -11.11 15.87 2.09
CA SER A 217 -10.74 17.25 1.73
C SER A 217 -10.15 18.05 2.90
N GLY A 218 -10.19 17.52 4.11
CA GLY A 218 -9.54 18.08 5.28
C GLY A 218 -8.13 17.53 5.37
N GLY A 219 -7.13 18.39 5.17
CA GLY A 219 -5.72 18.05 5.02
C GLY A 219 -5.23 16.85 5.82
N TYR A 220 -5.00 15.74 5.11
CA TYR A 220 -4.11 14.72 5.64
C TYR A 220 -2.73 15.34 5.81
N PRO A 221 -2.01 15.02 6.86
CA PRO A 221 -0.63 15.47 7.02
C PRO A 221 0.30 14.91 5.93
N PHE A 222 -0.22 14.09 5.01
CA PHE A 222 0.51 13.55 3.86
C PHE A 222 -0.27 13.77 2.56
N SER A 223 0.34 14.39 1.59
CA SER A 223 -0.20 14.39 0.23
C SER A 223 0.00 13.00 -0.37
N ILE A 224 -1.10 12.28 -0.64
CA ILE A 224 -1.07 11.06 -1.45
C ILE A 224 -1.00 11.49 -2.94
N SER A 225 0.00 12.24 -3.30
CA SER A 225 0.41 12.43 -4.68
C SER A 225 1.60 11.52 -4.96
N GLY A 226 1.34 10.21 -5.08
CA GLY A 226 2.37 9.25 -5.49
C GLY A 226 3.49 8.93 -4.50
N ASP A 227 3.61 9.64 -3.39
CA ASP A 227 4.63 9.44 -2.37
C ASP A 227 3.98 8.95 -1.08
N ILE A 228 4.09 7.65 -0.81
CA ILE A 228 3.86 7.12 0.53
C ILE A 228 5.11 7.49 1.33
N ARG A 229 5.14 8.65 1.94
CA ARG A 229 6.16 9.00 2.90
C ARG A 229 5.70 8.55 4.28
N SER A 230 6.57 7.83 4.95
CA SER A 230 6.62 7.44 6.36
C SER A 230 5.43 7.86 7.23
N LEU A 231 4.73 6.88 7.78
CA LEU A 231 3.88 7.07 8.96
C LEU A 231 4.79 7.47 10.14
N PRO A 232 4.51 8.57 10.85
CA PRO A 232 5.17 8.81 12.13
C PRO A 232 4.73 7.74 13.13
N SER A 233 5.68 7.27 13.91
CA SER A 233 5.56 6.33 15.02
C SER A 233 4.48 6.73 16.03
#